data_29f85036ca06cafb20f047c4771b3407
#
_entry.id   29f85036ca06cafb20f047c4771b3407
#
_cell.length_a   1.000
_cell.length_b   1.000
_cell.length_c   1.000
_cell.angle_alpha   90.00
_cell.angle_beta   90.00
_cell.angle_gamma   90.00
#
_symmetry.space_group_name_H-M   'P 1'
#
loop_
_entity.id
_entity.type
_entity.pdbx_description
1 polymer ?
#
loop_
_entity_poly.entity_id
_entity_poly.type
_entity_poly.pdbx_seq_one_letter_code
_entity_poly.pdbx_strand_id
1 'polypeptide(L)'
;ESLFRLVGSEMCIRDSNFKDMEKQALKINSWGKNIYVKIPVVNSKGKFTGQLIRKLNKRRIKLNITAVYTIAQVKKINRCLDNKTNSIISIFSGRMADVGKDPVPIIKKAVQMTNKKNKVEILWASVREPYNYIQAKQLGCQIITMPPKIIEKVSNFGKSFNRLTKDTV
;
A
#
# COMPACT_ATOMS: atom_id res chain seq x y z
N GLU A 1 -18.04 -1.88 -8.02
CA GLU A 1 -16.75 -1.64 -8.69
C GLU A 1 -15.62 -2.25 -7.88
N SER A 2 -14.78 -3.03 -8.57
CA SER A 2 -13.83 -3.97 -8.01
C SER A 2 -12.70 -3.27 -7.25
N LEU A 3 -12.57 -3.55 -5.96
CA LEU A 3 -11.37 -3.26 -5.13
C LEU A 3 -10.15 -4.10 -5.57
N PHE A 4 -10.33 -4.97 -6.55
CA PHE A 4 -9.29 -5.85 -7.07
C PHE A 4 -8.64 -5.20 -8.29
N ARG A 5 -7.59 -4.44 -8.03
CA ARG A 5 -6.67 -4.03 -9.08
C ARG A 5 -5.43 -4.91 -8.98
N LEU A 6 -5.19 -5.74 -9.98
CA LEU A 6 -3.88 -6.35 -10.18
C LEU A 6 -2.89 -5.21 -10.41
N VAL A 7 -2.19 -4.82 -9.34
CA VAL A 7 -1.01 -3.97 -9.47
C VAL A 7 0.08 -4.88 -10.03
N GLY A 8 0.65 -4.50 -11.15
CA GLY A 8 1.71 -5.26 -11.82
C GLY A 8 2.87 -5.59 -10.88
N SER A 9 3.82 -6.37 -11.34
CA SER A 9 4.94 -6.87 -10.55
C SER A 9 5.59 -5.77 -9.71
N GLU A 10 5.67 -5.98 -8.39
CA GLU A 10 6.30 -5.07 -7.45
C GLU A 10 7.66 -5.62 -7.03
N MET A 11 8.72 -4.86 -7.29
CA MET A 11 10.05 -5.18 -6.76
C MET A 11 10.50 -4.17 -5.73
N CYS A 12 10.93 -4.70 -4.57
CA CYS A 12 11.36 -3.91 -3.42
C CYS A 12 12.83 -3.51 -3.56
N ILE A 13 13.10 -2.21 -3.50
CA ILE A 13 14.45 -1.68 -3.38
C ILE A 13 14.83 -1.66 -1.91
N ARG A 14 15.95 -2.30 -1.56
CA ARG A 14 16.49 -2.31 -0.20
C ARG A 14 17.96 -1.94 -0.26
N ASP A 15 18.28 -0.69 0.04
CA ASP A 15 19.68 -0.26 0.15
C ASP A 15 19.83 0.88 1.15
N SER A 16 21.07 1.12 1.59
CA SER A 16 21.46 2.25 2.42
C SER A 16 21.81 3.49 1.61
N ASN A 17 22.22 3.31 0.34
CA ASN A 17 22.69 4.36 -0.55
C ASN A 17 21.62 4.77 -1.57
N PHE A 18 21.24 6.05 -1.55
CA PHE A 18 20.22 6.57 -2.47
C PHE A 18 20.61 6.50 -3.95
N LYS A 19 21.90 6.55 -4.30
CA LYS A 19 22.36 6.39 -5.69
C LYS A 19 22.09 4.98 -6.21
N ASP A 20 22.34 3.97 -5.39
CA ASP A 20 22.10 2.57 -5.77
C ASP A 20 20.62 2.25 -5.80
N MET A 21 19.84 2.78 -4.84
CA MET A 21 18.37 2.72 -4.89
C MET A 21 17.83 3.34 -6.18
N GLU A 22 18.37 4.46 -6.63
CA GLU A 22 17.95 5.10 -7.88
C GLU A 22 18.27 4.23 -9.09
N LYS A 23 19.48 3.67 -9.19
CA LYS A 23 19.88 2.75 -10.28
C LYS A 23 18.92 1.54 -10.34
N GLN A 24 18.64 0.92 -9.19
CA GLN A 24 17.70 -0.19 -9.10
C GLN A 24 16.29 0.23 -9.56
N ALA A 25 15.81 1.41 -9.13
CA ALA A 25 14.51 1.93 -9.53
C ALA A 25 14.39 2.10 -11.04
N LEU A 26 15.41 2.66 -11.68
CA LEU A 26 15.44 2.85 -13.13
C LEU A 26 15.47 1.52 -13.88
N LYS A 27 16.26 0.56 -13.40
CA LYS A 27 16.30 -0.79 -13.96
C LYS A 27 14.95 -1.50 -13.86
N ILE A 28 14.30 -1.46 -12.68
CA ILE A 28 12.98 -2.06 -12.49
C ILE A 28 11.93 -1.39 -13.40
N ASN A 29 11.97 -0.06 -13.49
CA ASN A 29 11.03 0.67 -14.35
C ASN A 29 11.17 0.32 -15.84
N SER A 30 12.39 -0.06 -16.30
CA SER A 30 12.62 -0.45 -17.70
C SER A 30 12.01 -1.79 -18.09
N TRP A 31 11.54 -2.60 -17.14
CA TRP A 31 10.97 -3.93 -17.42
C TRP A 31 9.55 -3.88 -17.97
N GLY A 32 8.84 -2.74 -17.87
CA GLY A 32 7.54 -2.60 -18.50
C GLY A 32 6.70 -1.43 -18.00
N LYS A 33 5.72 -1.05 -18.80
CA LYS A 33 4.81 0.08 -18.51
C LYS A 33 3.87 -0.16 -17.32
N ASN A 34 3.67 -1.42 -16.92
CA ASN A 34 2.73 -1.81 -15.86
C ASN A 34 3.40 -1.93 -14.48
N ILE A 35 4.67 -1.60 -14.37
CA ILE A 35 5.46 -1.80 -13.16
C ILE A 35 5.32 -0.59 -12.22
N TYR A 36 5.11 -0.88 -10.95
CA TYR A 36 5.29 0.06 -9.86
C TYR A 36 6.59 -0.26 -9.12
N VAL A 37 7.47 0.71 -9.06
CA VAL A 37 8.74 0.58 -8.32
C VAL A 37 8.46 0.75 -6.84
N LYS A 38 8.70 -0.30 -6.05
CA LYS A 38 8.43 -0.31 -4.61
C LYS A 38 9.61 0.23 -3.82
N ILE A 39 9.40 1.33 -3.09
CA ILE A 39 10.43 2.04 -2.33
C ILE A 39 10.00 2.13 -0.87
N PRO A 40 10.84 1.69 0.11
CA PRO A 40 10.52 1.87 1.51
C PRO A 40 10.56 3.37 1.88
N VAL A 41 9.70 3.77 2.83
CA VAL A 41 9.60 5.16 3.31
C VAL A 41 10.90 5.67 3.93
N VAL A 42 11.72 4.76 4.46
CA VAL A 42 13.09 5.02 4.93
C VAL A 42 14.04 3.99 4.35
N ASN A 43 15.31 4.32 4.19
CA ASN A 43 16.34 3.36 3.83
C ASN A 43 16.76 2.49 5.03
N SER A 44 17.69 1.55 4.84
CA SER A 44 18.18 0.65 5.91
C SER A 44 18.84 1.37 7.08
N LYS A 45 19.25 2.65 6.91
CA LYS A 45 19.79 3.53 7.96
C LYS A 45 18.70 4.42 8.60
N GLY A 46 17.43 4.18 8.34
CA GLY A 46 16.31 4.97 8.88
C GLY A 46 16.13 6.36 8.25
N LYS A 47 16.89 6.70 7.20
CA LYS A 47 16.81 8.01 6.55
C LYS A 47 15.63 8.06 5.58
N PHE A 48 14.79 9.11 5.67
CA PHE A 48 13.63 9.30 4.81
C PHE A 48 14.03 9.38 3.32
N THR A 49 13.34 8.62 2.47
CA THR A 49 13.63 8.47 1.04
C THR A 49 13.01 9.57 0.16
N GLY A 50 12.52 10.65 0.75
CA GLY A 50 11.73 11.68 0.08
C GLY A 50 12.39 12.35 -1.12
N GLN A 51 13.71 12.58 -1.09
CA GLN A 51 14.44 13.13 -2.25
C GLN A 51 14.39 12.18 -3.45
N LEU A 52 14.60 10.88 -3.20
CA LEU A 52 14.50 9.83 -4.21
C LEU A 52 13.08 9.72 -4.77
N ILE A 53 12.07 9.67 -3.89
CA ILE A 53 10.65 9.65 -4.28
C ILE A 53 10.33 10.82 -5.21
N ARG A 54 10.70 12.04 -4.83
CA ARG A 54 10.45 13.24 -5.64
C ARG A 54 11.16 13.18 -7.00
N LYS A 55 12.41 12.74 -7.04
CA LYS A 55 13.20 12.62 -8.27
C LYS A 55 12.59 11.62 -9.25
N LEU A 56 12.21 10.43 -8.76
CA LEU A 56 11.61 9.39 -9.59
C LEU A 56 10.17 9.75 -10.03
N ASN A 57 9.37 10.36 -9.16
CA ASN A 57 8.02 10.81 -9.50
C ASN A 57 8.05 11.89 -10.59
N LYS A 58 8.99 12.86 -10.54
CA LYS A 58 9.20 13.84 -11.61
C LYS A 58 9.56 13.20 -12.97
N ARG A 59 10.23 12.05 -12.95
CA ARG A 59 10.54 11.24 -14.15
C ARG A 59 9.38 10.37 -14.63
N ARG A 60 8.18 10.54 -14.07
CA ARG A 60 6.98 9.77 -14.42
C ARG A 60 7.07 8.28 -14.10
N ILE A 61 7.92 7.90 -13.17
CA ILE A 61 8.02 6.52 -12.69
C ILE A 61 6.90 6.27 -11.68
N LYS A 62 6.11 5.24 -11.91
CA LYS A 62 5.05 4.80 -10.99
C LYS A 62 5.68 4.22 -9.73
N LEU A 63 5.30 4.72 -8.58
CA LEU A 63 5.89 4.35 -7.30
C LEU A 63 4.88 3.67 -6.38
N ASN A 64 5.34 2.69 -5.61
CA ASN A 64 4.67 2.18 -4.44
C ASN A 64 5.54 2.44 -3.20
N ILE A 65 5.20 3.44 -2.41
CA ILE A 65 5.93 3.78 -1.19
C ILE A 65 5.44 2.89 -0.07
N THR A 66 6.33 2.05 0.46
CA THR A 66 5.99 0.95 1.37
C THR A 66 6.57 1.12 2.77
N ALA A 67 6.20 0.21 3.68
CA ALA A 67 6.57 0.22 5.10
C ALA A 67 6.11 1.50 5.82
N VAL A 68 4.92 1.99 5.49
CA VAL A 68 4.31 3.17 6.10
C VAL A 68 3.45 2.76 7.29
N TYR A 69 3.63 3.45 8.43
CA TYR A 69 2.94 3.17 9.69
C TYR A 69 2.30 4.40 10.34
N THR A 70 2.70 5.62 9.93
CA THR A 70 2.24 6.83 10.62
C THR A 70 1.70 7.88 9.65
N ILE A 71 0.77 8.70 10.16
CA ILE A 71 0.24 9.83 9.37
C ILE A 71 1.32 10.89 9.06
N ALA A 72 2.33 11.01 9.91
CA ALA A 72 3.47 11.89 9.66
C ALA A 72 4.27 11.42 8.42
N GLN A 73 4.48 10.10 8.28
CA GLN A 73 5.09 9.53 7.07
C GLN A 73 4.23 9.79 5.83
N VAL A 74 2.92 9.54 5.91
CA VAL A 74 1.99 9.81 4.80
C VAL A 74 2.07 11.29 4.37
N LYS A 75 2.06 12.23 5.32
CA LYS A 75 2.21 13.67 5.03
C LYS A 75 3.51 13.98 4.28
N LYS A 76 4.64 13.44 4.75
CA LYS A 76 5.95 13.65 4.12
C LYS A 76 5.98 13.08 2.69
N ILE A 77 5.46 11.86 2.48
CA ILE A 77 5.37 11.21 1.17
C ILE A 77 4.49 12.04 0.23
N ASN A 78 3.29 12.42 0.68
CA ASN A 78 2.32 13.15 -0.14
C ASN A 78 2.86 14.49 -0.66
N ARG A 79 3.78 15.14 0.09
CA ARG A 79 4.49 16.36 -0.35
C ARG A 79 5.56 16.10 -1.43
N CYS A 80 5.97 14.84 -1.61
CA CYS A 80 6.95 14.44 -2.61
C CYS A 80 6.33 13.98 -3.93
N LEU A 81 5.02 13.70 -3.94
CA LEU A 81 4.27 13.20 -5.08
C LEU A 81 3.50 14.33 -5.78
N ASP A 82 3.45 14.29 -7.11
CA ASP A 82 2.62 15.17 -7.93
C ASP A 82 1.31 14.49 -8.34
N ASN A 83 0.41 15.23 -9.03
CA ASN A 83 -0.85 14.70 -9.56
C ASN A 83 -0.73 14.15 -10.99
N LYS A 84 0.49 14.00 -11.52
CA LYS A 84 0.71 13.62 -12.91
C LYS A 84 1.11 12.15 -13.08
N THR A 85 1.55 11.50 -11.98
CA THR A 85 2.07 10.13 -11.99
C THR A 85 1.35 9.28 -10.96
N ASN A 86 0.83 8.14 -11.41
CA ASN A 86 0.18 7.18 -10.49
C ASN A 86 1.18 6.72 -9.43
N SER A 87 0.77 6.81 -8.18
CA SER A 87 1.59 6.43 -7.02
C SER A 87 0.72 5.77 -5.96
N ILE A 88 1.31 4.85 -5.22
CA ILE A 88 0.65 4.09 -4.17
C ILE A 88 1.38 4.35 -2.86
N ILE A 89 0.63 4.52 -1.77
CA ILE A 89 1.16 4.54 -0.40
C ILE A 89 0.64 3.28 0.31
N SER A 90 1.54 2.35 0.59
CA SER A 90 1.23 1.08 1.25
C SER A 90 1.37 1.19 2.76
N ILE A 91 0.23 1.20 3.48
CA ILE A 91 0.18 1.22 4.94
C ILE A 91 0.15 -0.21 5.46
N PHE A 92 1.09 -0.57 6.33
CA PHE A 92 1.28 -1.93 6.84
C PHE A 92 0.36 -2.22 8.02
N SER A 93 -0.93 -2.20 7.75
CA SER A 93 -2.00 -2.33 8.74
C SER A 93 -1.93 -3.59 9.58
N GLY A 94 -1.69 -4.75 8.96
CA GLY A 94 -1.58 -6.01 9.70
C GLY A 94 -0.41 -6.02 10.67
N ARG A 95 0.75 -5.45 10.30
CA ARG A 95 1.88 -5.34 11.23
C ARG A 95 1.61 -4.36 12.36
N MET A 96 0.74 -3.38 12.19
CA MET A 96 0.28 -2.53 13.29
C MET A 96 -0.59 -3.33 14.23
N ALA A 97 -1.52 -4.13 13.70
CA ALA A 97 -2.37 -5.02 14.49
C ALA A 97 -1.56 -6.08 15.25
N ASP A 98 -0.51 -6.65 14.64
CA ASP A 98 0.40 -7.61 15.29
C ASP A 98 1.05 -7.07 16.59
N VAL A 99 1.14 -5.74 16.74
CA VAL A 99 1.66 -5.08 17.95
C VAL A 99 0.57 -4.33 18.75
N GLY A 100 -0.69 -4.70 18.57
CA GLY A 100 -1.82 -4.17 19.31
C GLY A 100 -2.21 -2.72 18.97
N LYS A 101 -1.86 -2.24 17.77
CA LYS A 101 -2.19 -0.87 17.33
C LYS A 101 -3.27 -0.88 16.26
N ASP A 102 -4.35 -0.13 16.48
CA ASP A 102 -5.43 0.02 15.51
C ASP A 102 -4.97 0.82 14.27
N PRO A 103 -5.00 0.23 13.06
CA PRO A 103 -4.63 0.92 11.82
C PRO A 103 -5.72 1.86 11.28
N VAL A 104 -6.98 1.67 11.69
CA VAL A 104 -8.16 2.36 11.13
C VAL A 104 -8.03 3.89 11.18
N PRO A 105 -7.65 4.54 12.30
CA PRO A 105 -7.54 5.99 12.34
C PRO A 105 -6.49 6.55 11.37
N ILE A 106 -5.39 5.82 11.18
CA ILE A 106 -4.30 6.24 10.28
C ILE A 106 -4.74 6.13 8.83
N ILE A 107 -5.36 5.01 8.46
CA ILE A 107 -5.86 4.79 7.09
C ILE A 107 -6.94 5.81 6.73
N LYS A 108 -7.92 6.03 7.60
CA LYS A 108 -8.97 7.04 7.40
C LYS A 108 -8.39 8.41 7.08
N LYS A 109 -7.42 8.87 7.90
CA LYS A 109 -6.74 10.14 7.66
C LYS A 109 -5.90 10.13 6.37
N ALA A 110 -5.24 9.02 6.05
CA ALA A 110 -4.45 8.89 4.83
C ALA A 110 -5.32 9.00 3.58
N VAL A 111 -6.45 8.28 3.52
CA VAL A 111 -7.43 8.37 2.42
C VAL A 111 -7.93 9.80 2.26
N GLN A 112 -8.38 10.44 3.35
CA GLN A 112 -8.84 11.84 3.31
C GLN A 112 -7.79 12.81 2.77
N MET A 113 -6.52 12.60 3.12
CA MET A 113 -5.42 13.45 2.66
C MET A 113 -5.06 13.26 1.19
N THR A 114 -5.24 12.06 0.66
CA THR A 114 -4.90 11.74 -0.73
C THR A 114 -6.06 11.97 -1.70
N ASN A 115 -7.30 12.05 -1.22
CA ASN A 115 -8.49 12.28 -2.06
C ASN A 115 -8.41 13.52 -2.96
N LYS A 116 -7.63 14.54 -2.58
CA LYS A 116 -7.37 15.72 -3.41
C LYS A 116 -6.37 15.47 -4.54
N LYS A 117 -5.73 14.30 -4.57
CA LYS A 117 -4.74 13.90 -5.56
C LYS A 117 -5.20 12.65 -6.29
N ASN A 118 -5.82 12.82 -7.45
CA ASN A 118 -6.43 11.73 -8.25
C ASN A 118 -5.45 10.62 -8.69
N LYS A 119 -4.14 10.82 -8.49
CA LYS A 119 -3.08 9.88 -8.90
C LYS A 119 -2.37 9.21 -7.70
N VAL A 120 -2.82 9.47 -6.47
CA VAL A 120 -2.24 8.85 -5.26
C VAL A 120 -3.28 7.97 -4.59
N GLU A 121 -3.00 6.67 -4.55
CA GLU A 121 -3.88 5.65 -4.01
C GLU A 121 -3.35 5.11 -2.68
N ILE A 122 -4.24 4.82 -1.73
CA ILE A 122 -3.90 4.15 -0.47
C ILE A 122 -4.11 2.65 -0.62
N LEU A 123 -3.07 1.90 -0.26
CA LEU A 123 -3.09 0.46 -0.24
C LEU A 123 -3.07 -0.04 1.21
N TRP A 124 -4.07 -0.84 1.57
CA TRP A 124 -4.09 -1.63 2.79
C TRP A 124 -3.18 -2.84 2.61
N ALA A 125 -2.02 -2.82 3.27
CA ALA A 125 -1.02 -3.87 3.15
C ALA A 125 -0.95 -4.77 4.38
N SER A 126 -0.35 -5.95 4.19
CA SER A 126 -0.06 -6.87 5.30
C SER A 126 -1.33 -7.43 5.95
N VAL A 127 -2.31 -7.82 5.15
CA VAL A 127 -3.59 -8.39 5.61
C VAL A 127 -3.37 -9.65 6.45
N ARG A 128 -4.10 -9.75 7.57
CA ARG A 128 -4.05 -10.87 8.51
C ARG A 128 -5.32 -11.72 8.50
N GLU A 129 -6.46 -11.10 8.23
CA GLU A 129 -7.77 -11.74 8.32
C GLU A 129 -8.73 -11.26 7.22
N PRO A 130 -9.78 -12.05 6.89
CA PRO A 130 -10.75 -11.66 5.86
C PRO A 130 -11.48 -10.37 6.16
N TYR A 131 -11.72 -10.05 7.44
CA TYR A 131 -12.43 -8.84 7.85
C TYR A 131 -11.70 -7.55 7.43
N ASN A 132 -10.38 -7.59 7.26
CA ASN A 132 -9.63 -6.45 6.76
C ASN A 132 -10.10 -5.98 5.37
N TYR A 133 -10.70 -6.87 4.55
CA TYR A 133 -11.34 -6.49 3.27
C TYR A 133 -12.51 -5.53 3.50
N ILE A 134 -13.38 -5.85 4.47
CA ILE A 134 -14.53 -4.99 4.84
C ILE A 134 -14.04 -3.64 5.36
N GLN A 135 -13.05 -3.65 6.26
CA GLN A 135 -12.46 -2.42 6.82
C GLN A 135 -11.84 -1.54 5.73
N ALA A 136 -11.04 -2.12 4.82
CA ALA A 136 -10.43 -1.40 3.71
C ALA A 136 -11.49 -0.75 2.80
N LYS A 137 -12.56 -1.50 2.48
CA LYS A 137 -13.69 -1.02 1.67
C LYS A 137 -14.42 0.14 2.34
N GLN A 138 -14.78 0.00 3.62
CA GLN A 138 -15.49 1.03 4.39
C GLN A 138 -14.68 2.32 4.55
N LEU A 139 -13.35 2.21 4.62
CA LEU A 139 -12.45 3.36 4.72
C LEU A 139 -12.12 4.00 3.38
N GLY A 140 -12.55 3.43 2.26
CA GLY A 140 -12.29 3.95 0.92
C GLY A 140 -10.85 3.72 0.43
N CYS A 141 -10.19 2.66 0.92
CA CYS A 141 -8.91 2.24 0.31
C CYS A 141 -9.14 1.82 -1.14
N GLN A 142 -8.27 2.27 -2.03
CA GLN A 142 -8.36 1.94 -3.44
C GLN A 142 -7.77 0.55 -3.74
N ILE A 143 -6.85 0.08 -2.91
CA ILE A 143 -6.14 -1.19 -3.11
C ILE A 143 -6.03 -1.94 -1.78
N ILE A 144 -6.12 -3.27 -1.84
CA ILE A 144 -5.79 -4.18 -0.73
C ILE A 144 -4.97 -5.36 -1.26
N THR A 145 -3.92 -5.75 -0.55
CA THR A 145 -3.15 -6.96 -0.87
C THR A 145 -3.49 -8.09 0.09
N MET A 146 -3.93 -9.22 -0.45
CA MET A 146 -4.33 -10.38 0.34
C MET A 146 -3.60 -11.64 -0.10
N PRO A 147 -3.15 -12.51 0.84
CA PRO A 147 -2.69 -13.85 0.52
C PRO A 147 -3.84 -14.70 -0.07
N PRO A 148 -3.56 -15.71 -0.94
CA PRO A 148 -4.58 -16.55 -1.55
C PRO A 148 -5.57 -17.16 -0.54
N LYS A 149 -5.08 -17.66 0.61
CA LYS A 149 -5.92 -18.21 1.69
C LYS A 149 -6.93 -17.19 2.26
N ILE A 150 -6.59 -15.92 2.28
CA ILE A 150 -7.51 -14.87 2.73
C ILE A 150 -8.53 -14.55 1.63
N ILE A 151 -8.12 -14.53 0.36
CA ILE A 151 -9.03 -14.34 -0.78
C ILE A 151 -10.11 -15.43 -0.79
N GLU A 152 -9.72 -16.69 -0.59
CA GLU A 152 -10.63 -17.82 -0.49
C GLU A 152 -11.67 -17.63 0.64
N LYS A 153 -11.24 -17.15 1.81
CA LYS A 153 -12.16 -16.84 2.91
C LYS A 153 -13.10 -15.70 2.58
N VAL A 154 -12.62 -14.66 1.90
CA VAL A 154 -13.45 -13.52 1.46
C VAL A 154 -14.51 -13.97 0.44
N SER A 155 -14.21 -14.91 -0.46
CA SER A 155 -15.17 -15.45 -1.42
C SER A 155 -16.34 -16.18 -0.75
N ASN A 156 -16.17 -16.62 0.48
CA ASN A 156 -17.20 -17.27 1.30
C ASN A 156 -18.03 -16.30 2.17
N PHE A 157 -17.89 -15.01 1.99
CA PHE A 157 -18.70 -14.03 2.73
C PHE A 157 -20.19 -14.16 2.39
N GLY A 158 -21.05 -13.80 3.34
CA GLY A 158 -22.51 -13.86 3.17
C GLY A 158 -23.17 -15.14 3.68
N LYS A 159 -22.43 -16.10 4.27
CA LYS A 159 -23.05 -17.22 4.97
C LYS A 159 -23.95 -16.71 6.10
N SER A 160 -25.18 -17.24 6.18
CA SER A 160 -26.09 -16.92 7.28
C SER A 160 -25.58 -17.48 8.62
N PHE A 161 -25.93 -16.84 9.73
CA PHE A 161 -25.56 -17.34 11.06
C PHE A 161 -26.10 -18.73 11.34
N ASN A 162 -27.33 -19.05 10.86
CA ASN A 162 -27.89 -20.41 10.96
C ASN A 162 -27.01 -21.45 10.25
N ARG A 163 -26.43 -21.11 9.11
CA ARG A 163 -25.48 -21.99 8.41
C ARG A 163 -24.19 -22.14 9.19
N LEU A 164 -23.64 -21.04 9.72
CA LEU A 164 -22.44 -21.09 10.57
C LEU A 164 -22.65 -21.95 11.81
N THR A 165 -23.81 -21.84 12.49
CA THR A 165 -24.14 -22.68 13.63
C THR A 165 -24.11 -24.17 13.24
N LYS A 166 -24.75 -24.53 12.11
CA LYS A 166 -24.74 -25.92 11.64
C LYS A 166 -23.36 -26.44 11.26
N ASP A 167 -22.54 -25.58 10.66
CA ASP A 167 -21.17 -25.94 10.26
C ASP A 167 -20.23 -26.10 11.48
N THR A 168 -20.63 -25.66 12.67
CA THR A 168 -19.84 -25.69 13.92
C THR A 168 -20.17 -26.92 14.80
N VAL A 169 -21.35 -27.51 14.64
CA VAL A 169 -21.88 -28.66 15.42
C VAL A 169 -21.60 -29.97 14.70
#